data_6292c3a6f17a6b8811df0af5b0d9bc97
#
_entry.id   6292c3a6f17a6b8811df0af5b0d9bc97
#
_cell.length_a   1.000
_cell.length_b   1.000
_cell.length_c   1.000
_cell.angle_alpha   90.00
_cell.angle_beta   90.00
_cell.angle_gamma   90.00
#
_symmetry.space_group_name_H-M   'P 1'
#
loop_
_entity.id
_entity.type
_entity.pdbx_description
1 polymer ?
#
loop_
_entity_poly.entity_id
_entity_poly.type
_entity_poly.pdbx_seq_one_letter_code
_entity_poly.pdbx_strand_id
1 'polypeptide(L)'
;PSTYYLGPDGPTGPEVELAREFADYLGVALEIEATTAFAQLSGLLERRQGDLIAANLTRTPDREMRFNFGPDYLETSTVVVYKRGQKRPESLADLAGRKIMVIADSSYEETLRAAREEIPGLAWEPRDDVGMEELLLAVADGAIDATLVDSNIYNLSADYYPRLDVAFTLPGT
;
A
#
# COMPACT_ATOMS: atom_id res chain seq x y z
N PRO A 1 4.11 -3.40 9.09
CA PRO A 1 5.51 -3.68 8.78
C PRO A 1 5.69 -5.02 8.08
N SER A 2 5.07 -5.21 6.90
CA SER A 2 5.24 -6.43 6.11
C SER A 2 6.54 -6.41 5.29
N THR A 3 7.17 -5.26 5.12
CA THR A 3 8.31 -5.06 4.23
C THR A 3 9.58 -4.64 4.95
N TYR A 4 9.44 -3.84 6.00
CA TYR A 4 10.54 -3.30 6.81
C TYR A 4 10.12 -3.24 8.28
N TYR A 5 11.01 -3.67 9.18
CA TYR A 5 10.87 -3.50 10.62
C TYR A 5 12.24 -3.52 11.32
N LEU A 6 12.29 -3.01 12.53
CA LEU A 6 13.50 -3.06 13.35
C LEU A 6 13.51 -4.35 14.16
N GLY A 7 14.41 -5.26 13.80
CA GLY A 7 14.72 -6.46 14.55
C GLY A 7 15.80 -6.21 15.62
N PRO A 8 16.17 -7.25 16.39
CA PRO A 8 17.22 -7.15 17.40
C PRO A 8 18.59 -6.69 16.85
N ASP A 9 18.89 -7.07 15.62
CA ASP A 9 20.18 -6.80 14.95
C ASP A 9 20.09 -5.64 13.96
N GLY A 10 19.01 -4.87 13.96
CA GLY A 10 18.79 -3.71 13.08
C GLY A 10 17.66 -3.91 12.07
N PRO A 11 17.67 -3.13 10.97
CA PRO A 11 16.66 -3.22 9.92
C PRO A 11 16.59 -4.60 9.29
N THR A 12 15.38 -5.15 9.17
CA THR A 12 15.10 -6.45 8.57
C THR A 12 13.72 -6.45 7.89
N GLY A 13 13.42 -7.51 7.16
CA GLY A 13 12.20 -7.70 6.41
C GLY A 13 12.51 -8.06 4.95
N PRO A 14 11.53 -8.58 4.21
CA PRO A 14 11.73 -9.06 2.84
C PRO A 14 12.42 -8.04 1.93
N GLU A 15 12.02 -6.78 1.98
CA GLU A 15 12.63 -5.71 1.16
C GLU A 15 14.08 -5.42 1.56
N VAL A 16 14.37 -5.46 2.86
CA VAL A 16 15.73 -5.25 3.38
C VAL A 16 16.65 -6.38 2.92
N GLU A 17 16.17 -7.63 2.98
CA GLU A 17 16.96 -8.79 2.56
C GLU A 17 17.21 -8.76 1.05
N LEU A 18 16.20 -8.43 0.22
CA LEU A 18 16.39 -8.27 -1.22
C LEU A 18 17.40 -7.16 -1.56
N ALA A 19 17.29 -6.00 -0.87
CA ALA A 19 18.22 -4.90 -1.06
C ALA A 19 19.66 -5.28 -0.64
N ARG A 20 19.80 -6.07 0.43
CA ARG A 20 21.10 -6.57 0.90
C ARG A 20 21.73 -7.52 -0.12
N GLU A 21 20.97 -8.51 -0.60
CA GLU A 21 21.46 -9.44 -1.64
C GLU A 21 21.86 -8.70 -2.93
N PHE A 22 21.10 -7.67 -3.29
CA PHE A 22 21.43 -6.84 -4.45
C PHE A 22 22.71 -6.02 -4.23
N ALA A 23 22.92 -5.43 -3.06
CA ALA A 23 24.14 -4.70 -2.73
C ALA A 23 25.36 -5.65 -2.73
N ASP A 24 25.22 -6.86 -2.17
CA ASP A 24 26.25 -7.90 -2.17
C ASP A 24 26.60 -8.33 -3.60
N TYR A 25 25.58 -8.51 -4.46
CA TYR A 25 25.80 -8.81 -5.88
C TYR A 25 26.60 -7.73 -6.61
N LEU A 26 26.36 -6.45 -6.27
CA LEU A 26 27.09 -5.31 -6.83
C LEU A 26 28.46 -5.09 -6.18
N GLY A 27 28.74 -5.72 -5.04
CA GLY A 27 29.97 -5.52 -4.26
C GLY A 27 30.04 -4.16 -3.57
N VAL A 28 28.92 -3.60 -3.16
CA VAL A 28 28.78 -2.30 -2.48
C VAL A 28 28.16 -2.45 -1.09
N ALA A 29 28.38 -1.45 -0.23
CA ALA A 29 27.70 -1.39 1.07
C ALA A 29 26.24 -0.96 0.88
N LEU A 30 25.33 -1.54 1.67
CA LEU A 30 23.94 -1.13 1.76
C LEU A 30 23.80 -0.05 2.84
N GLU A 31 23.23 1.08 2.47
CA GLU A 31 22.73 2.09 3.39
C GLU A 31 21.20 2.19 3.25
N ILE A 32 20.48 2.24 4.37
CA ILE A 32 19.01 2.26 4.39
C ILE A 32 18.54 3.61 4.93
N GLU A 33 17.87 4.37 4.07
CA GLU A 33 17.16 5.58 4.44
C GLU A 33 15.67 5.22 4.61
N ALA A 34 15.20 5.16 5.86
CA ALA A 34 13.81 4.83 6.15
C ALA A 34 12.96 6.10 6.27
N THR A 35 11.80 6.11 5.63
CA THR A 35 10.79 7.16 5.79
C THR A 35 9.47 6.58 6.28
N THR A 36 8.73 7.34 7.06
CA THR A 36 7.38 6.98 7.52
C THR A 36 6.30 7.38 6.52
N ALA A 37 6.61 8.28 5.59
CA ALA A 37 5.67 8.78 4.60
C ALA A 37 5.95 8.14 3.23
N PHE A 38 5.09 7.20 2.82
CA PHE A 38 5.18 6.51 1.52
C PHE A 38 5.26 7.49 0.35
N ALA A 39 4.47 8.56 0.39
CA ALA A 39 4.44 9.62 -0.62
C ALA A 39 5.81 10.31 -0.86
N GLN A 40 6.73 10.25 0.10
CA GLN A 40 8.06 10.86 -0.04
C GLN A 40 9.04 10.02 -0.85
N LEU A 41 8.82 8.70 -0.98
CA LEU A 41 9.77 7.77 -1.60
C LEU A 41 10.16 8.17 -3.03
N SER A 42 9.16 8.45 -3.86
CA SER A 42 9.38 8.88 -5.24
C SER A 42 10.23 10.14 -5.33
N GLY A 43 9.93 11.12 -4.50
CA GLY A 43 10.69 12.38 -4.44
C GLY A 43 12.13 12.21 -3.94
N LEU A 44 12.38 11.28 -3.03
CA LEU A 44 13.74 10.97 -2.58
C LEU A 44 14.58 10.39 -3.71
N LEU A 45 14.03 9.44 -4.47
CA LEU A 45 14.72 8.85 -5.62
C LEU A 45 14.99 9.88 -6.73
N GLU A 46 14.00 10.71 -7.08
CA GLU A 46 14.15 11.77 -8.09
C GLU A 46 15.23 12.79 -7.73
N ARG A 47 15.36 13.12 -6.45
CA ARG A 47 16.42 14.01 -5.95
C ARG A 47 17.76 13.31 -5.74
N ARG A 48 17.89 12.04 -6.10
CA ARG A 48 19.09 11.22 -5.91
C ARG A 48 19.53 11.16 -4.43
N GLN A 49 18.55 11.11 -3.53
CA GLN A 49 18.77 10.89 -2.10
C GLN A 49 18.71 9.40 -1.73
N GLY A 50 18.60 8.54 -2.72
CA GLY A 50 18.70 7.09 -2.70
C GLY A 50 18.86 6.59 -4.13
N ASP A 51 19.39 5.39 -4.27
CA ASP A 51 19.65 4.75 -5.58
C ASP A 51 18.51 3.83 -5.99
N LEU A 52 17.74 3.31 -5.04
CA LEU A 52 16.56 2.47 -5.28
C LEU A 52 15.50 2.64 -4.18
N ILE A 53 14.28 2.25 -4.49
CA ILE A 53 13.17 2.12 -3.54
C ILE A 53 12.91 0.63 -3.33
N ALA A 54 13.00 0.19 -2.07
CA ALA A 54 12.66 -1.15 -1.60
C ALA A 54 11.51 -1.03 -0.58
N ALA A 55 10.27 -0.97 -1.06
CA ALA A 55 9.10 -0.67 -0.25
C ALA A 55 7.79 -1.30 -0.78
N ASN A 56 7.88 -2.48 -1.41
CA ASN A 56 6.73 -3.14 -2.05
C ASN A 56 5.99 -2.18 -3.01
N LEU A 57 6.75 -1.48 -3.84
CA LEU A 57 6.20 -0.48 -4.75
C LEU A 57 5.51 -1.17 -5.93
N THR A 58 4.20 -1.07 -6.01
CA THR A 58 3.42 -1.60 -7.13
C THR A 58 3.85 -0.96 -8.44
N ARG A 59 4.09 -1.79 -9.46
CA ARG A 59 4.33 -1.34 -10.82
C ARG A 59 3.03 -0.80 -11.40
N THR A 60 2.98 0.48 -11.71
CA THR A 60 1.86 1.10 -12.41
C THR A 60 2.37 1.82 -13.67
N PRO A 61 1.51 2.02 -14.69
CA PRO A 61 1.92 2.75 -15.90
C PRO A 61 2.51 4.13 -15.61
N ASP A 62 1.92 4.88 -14.67
CA ASP A 62 2.40 6.20 -14.29
C ASP A 62 3.80 6.15 -13.65
N ARG A 63 4.07 5.14 -12.84
CA ARG A 63 5.37 4.93 -12.21
C ARG A 63 6.42 4.45 -13.20
N GLU A 64 6.05 3.59 -14.17
CA GLU A 64 6.96 3.15 -15.23
C GLU A 64 7.43 4.29 -16.15
N MET A 65 6.65 5.37 -16.28
CA MET A 65 7.08 6.57 -16.99
C MET A 65 8.16 7.36 -16.22
N ARG A 66 8.28 7.16 -14.92
CA ARG A 66 9.18 7.91 -14.03
C ARG A 66 10.37 7.12 -13.55
N PHE A 67 10.20 5.80 -13.37
CA PHE A 67 11.19 4.91 -12.74
C PHE A 67 11.41 3.65 -13.56
N ASN A 68 12.62 3.12 -13.49
CA ASN A 68 12.93 1.77 -13.95
C ASN A 68 12.61 0.78 -12.83
N PHE A 69 11.86 -0.25 -13.14
CA PHE A 69 11.57 -1.34 -12.23
C PHE A 69 12.53 -2.52 -12.46
N GLY A 70 12.89 -3.18 -11.38
CA GLY A 70 13.51 -4.50 -11.43
C GLY A 70 12.50 -5.59 -11.85
N PRO A 71 12.90 -6.86 -11.85
CA PRO A 71 11.95 -7.96 -12.02
C PRO A 71 10.87 -7.98 -10.94
N ASP A 72 9.66 -8.36 -11.31
CA ASP A 72 8.58 -8.55 -10.34
C ASP A 72 8.91 -9.78 -9.49
N TYR A 73 8.80 -9.64 -8.18
CA TYR A 73 9.09 -10.71 -7.21
C TYR A 73 7.85 -11.10 -6.39
N LEU A 74 6.78 -10.33 -6.50
CA LEU A 74 5.50 -10.56 -5.81
C LEU A 74 4.35 -10.13 -6.69
N GLU A 75 3.37 -11.01 -6.84
CA GLU A 75 2.06 -10.67 -7.41
C GLU A 75 1.03 -10.60 -6.28
N THR A 76 0.25 -9.55 -6.25
CA THR A 76 -0.81 -9.36 -5.28
C THR A 76 -2.06 -8.77 -5.94
N SER A 77 -3.18 -8.84 -5.25
CA SER A 77 -4.42 -8.20 -5.69
C SER A 77 -4.80 -7.14 -4.67
N THR A 78 -5.35 -6.05 -5.11
CA THR A 78 -5.94 -5.05 -4.21
C THR A 78 -7.34 -5.50 -3.80
N VAL A 79 -7.61 -5.49 -2.50
CA VAL A 79 -8.93 -5.81 -1.94
C VAL A 79 -9.51 -4.58 -1.23
N VAL A 80 -10.83 -4.45 -1.29
CA VAL A 80 -11.57 -3.46 -0.49
C VAL A 80 -11.98 -4.12 0.82
N VAL A 81 -11.59 -3.51 1.93
CA VAL A 81 -11.87 -4.00 3.28
C VAL A 81 -12.94 -3.12 3.93
N TYR A 82 -13.91 -3.76 4.56
CA TYR A 82 -15.03 -3.12 5.26
C TYR A 82 -15.30 -3.80 6.61
N LYS A 83 -16.09 -3.16 7.46
CA LYS A 83 -16.48 -3.70 8.75
C LYS A 83 -17.64 -4.68 8.62
N ARG A 84 -17.51 -5.89 9.16
CA ARG A 84 -18.60 -6.89 9.24
C ARG A 84 -19.82 -6.31 9.95
N GLY A 85 -20.99 -6.66 9.44
CA GLY A 85 -22.28 -6.16 9.96
C GLY A 85 -22.74 -4.86 9.31
N GLN A 86 -21.91 -4.19 8.53
CA GLN A 86 -22.33 -3.10 7.64
C GLN A 86 -22.76 -3.66 6.28
N LYS A 87 -23.46 -2.84 5.48
CA LYS A 87 -23.80 -3.20 4.12
C LYS A 87 -22.52 -3.41 3.31
N ARG A 88 -22.27 -4.65 2.86
CA ARG A 88 -21.12 -4.99 2.03
C ARG A 88 -21.18 -4.23 0.71
N PRO A 89 -20.13 -3.49 0.31
CA PRO A 89 -20.02 -2.98 -1.04
C PRO A 89 -19.66 -4.13 -1.99
N GLU A 90 -20.19 -4.10 -3.21
CA GLU A 90 -19.94 -5.12 -4.24
C GLU A 90 -19.07 -4.59 -5.37
N SER A 91 -18.91 -3.28 -5.44
CA SER A 91 -18.13 -2.58 -6.48
C SER A 91 -17.61 -1.24 -5.96
N LEU A 92 -16.71 -0.61 -6.74
CA LEU A 92 -16.26 0.75 -6.45
C LEU A 92 -17.41 1.77 -6.49
N ALA A 93 -18.45 1.53 -7.26
CA ALA A 93 -19.63 2.41 -7.30
C ALA A 93 -20.38 2.42 -5.95
N ASP A 94 -20.39 1.32 -5.21
CA ASP A 94 -21.01 1.25 -3.87
C ASP A 94 -20.20 1.99 -2.79
N LEU A 95 -18.99 2.42 -3.12
CA LEU A 95 -18.16 3.25 -2.25
C LEU A 95 -18.50 4.75 -2.36
N ALA A 96 -19.27 5.16 -3.38
CA ALA A 96 -19.72 6.54 -3.51
C ALA A 96 -20.51 6.99 -2.27
N GLY A 97 -20.12 8.12 -1.68
CA GLY A 97 -20.71 8.67 -0.47
C GLY A 97 -20.29 7.99 0.84
N ARG A 98 -19.43 6.96 0.80
CA ARG A 98 -18.82 6.37 1.99
C ARG A 98 -17.55 7.11 2.38
N LYS A 99 -17.20 7.04 3.65
CA LYS A 99 -15.94 7.59 4.17
C LYS A 99 -14.81 6.59 3.93
N ILE A 100 -13.95 6.92 2.98
CA ILE A 100 -12.82 6.10 2.55
C ILE A 100 -11.53 6.82 2.89
N MET A 101 -10.55 6.13 3.43
CA MET A 101 -9.17 6.60 3.54
C MET A 101 -8.22 5.62 2.89
N VAL A 102 -7.16 6.12 2.27
CA VAL A 102 -6.07 5.32 1.68
C VAL A 102 -4.73 6.00 1.93
N ILE A 103 -3.65 5.25 1.80
CA ILE A 103 -2.30 5.81 1.82
C ILE A 103 -2.14 6.76 0.61
N ALA A 104 -1.65 7.96 0.86
CA ALA A 104 -1.39 8.96 -0.16
C ALA A 104 -0.33 8.47 -1.16
N ASP A 105 -0.49 8.83 -2.42
CA ASP A 105 0.37 8.46 -3.56
C ASP A 105 0.58 6.94 -3.73
N SER A 106 -0.29 6.12 -3.13
CA SER A 106 -0.30 4.68 -3.33
C SER A 106 -1.00 4.28 -4.64
N SER A 107 -0.79 3.03 -5.08
CA SER A 107 -1.56 2.43 -6.18
C SER A 107 -3.06 2.40 -5.89
N TYR A 108 -3.46 2.35 -4.62
CA TYR A 108 -4.85 2.42 -4.20
C TYR A 108 -5.47 3.78 -4.54
N GLU A 109 -4.74 4.86 -4.27
CA GLU A 109 -5.20 6.20 -4.62
C GLU A 109 -5.24 6.40 -6.14
N GLU A 110 -4.26 5.88 -6.87
CA GLU A 110 -4.25 5.90 -8.35
C GLU A 110 -5.50 5.20 -8.91
N THR A 111 -5.85 4.02 -8.37
CA THR A 111 -7.04 3.26 -8.75
C THR A 111 -8.34 4.03 -8.48
N LEU A 112 -8.46 4.63 -7.30
CA LEU A 112 -9.64 5.44 -6.96
C LEU A 112 -9.73 6.70 -7.83
N ARG A 113 -8.61 7.32 -8.17
CA ARG A 113 -8.55 8.49 -9.04
C ARG A 113 -9.04 8.17 -10.45
N ALA A 114 -8.59 7.05 -11.02
CA ALA A 114 -9.07 6.58 -12.31
C ALA A 114 -10.57 6.24 -12.26
N ALA A 115 -11.03 5.53 -11.25
CA ALA A 115 -12.43 5.15 -11.10
C ALA A 115 -13.37 6.35 -10.90
N ARG A 116 -12.90 7.45 -10.29
CA ARG A 116 -13.71 8.65 -10.06
C ARG A 116 -14.18 9.32 -11.34
N GLU A 117 -13.48 9.12 -12.46
CA GLU A 117 -13.89 9.67 -13.76
C GLU A 117 -15.23 9.08 -14.22
N GLU A 118 -15.50 7.81 -13.83
CA GLU A 118 -16.73 7.09 -14.22
C GLU A 118 -17.76 6.99 -13.07
N ILE A 119 -17.33 7.24 -11.82
CA ILE A 119 -18.18 7.08 -10.64
C ILE A 119 -18.38 8.43 -9.95
N PRO A 120 -19.44 9.17 -10.26
CA PRO A 120 -19.77 10.42 -9.60
C PRO A 120 -19.99 10.21 -8.09
N GLY A 121 -19.36 11.06 -7.27
CA GLY A 121 -19.47 10.98 -5.81
C GLY A 121 -18.50 10.00 -5.15
N LEU A 122 -17.64 9.31 -5.90
CA LEU A 122 -16.52 8.57 -5.31
C LEU A 122 -15.50 9.57 -4.77
N ALA A 123 -15.29 9.54 -3.46
CA ALA A 123 -14.37 10.42 -2.76
C ALA A 123 -13.61 9.66 -1.68
N TRP A 124 -12.39 10.08 -1.40
CA TRP A 124 -11.54 9.49 -0.36
C TRP A 124 -10.67 10.57 0.27
N GLU A 125 -10.12 10.26 1.42
CA GLU A 125 -9.13 11.06 2.13
C GLU A 125 -7.76 10.36 1.98
N PRO A 126 -6.80 10.93 1.25
CA PRO A 126 -5.44 10.42 1.22
C PRO A 126 -4.71 10.79 2.52
N ARG A 127 -3.95 9.84 3.06
CA ARG A 127 -3.19 10.02 4.31
C ARG A 127 -1.72 9.69 4.08
N ASP A 128 -0.84 10.58 4.50
CA ASP A 128 0.62 10.43 4.45
C ASP A 128 1.27 10.25 5.83
N ASP A 129 0.45 10.36 6.88
CA ASP A 129 0.86 10.34 8.29
C ASP A 129 0.45 9.04 9.02
N VAL A 130 -0.15 8.06 8.32
CA VAL A 130 -0.61 6.79 8.88
C VAL A 130 -0.13 5.61 8.04
N GLY A 131 0.02 4.46 8.68
CA GLY A 131 0.28 3.18 8.01
C GLY A 131 -0.99 2.40 7.73
N MET A 132 -0.84 1.25 7.06
CA MET A 132 -1.96 0.38 6.71
C MET A 132 -2.67 -0.18 7.96
N GLU A 133 -1.92 -0.45 9.02
CA GLU A 133 -2.48 -0.98 10.27
C GLU A 133 -3.45 0.01 10.91
N GLU A 134 -3.11 1.31 10.91
CA GLU A 134 -3.99 2.36 11.41
C GLU A 134 -5.25 2.50 10.57
N LEU A 135 -5.16 2.33 9.24
CA LEU A 135 -6.32 2.34 8.35
C LEU A 135 -7.23 1.13 8.61
N LEU A 136 -6.68 -0.07 8.76
CA LEU A 136 -7.45 -1.26 9.12
C LEU A 136 -8.14 -1.10 10.48
N LEU A 137 -7.44 -0.55 11.46
CA LEU A 137 -8.01 -0.25 12.77
C LEU A 137 -9.16 0.76 12.66
N ALA A 138 -8.99 1.83 11.87
CA ALA A 138 -10.01 2.83 11.65
C ALA A 138 -11.30 2.25 11.03
N VAL A 139 -11.17 1.27 10.11
CA VAL A 139 -12.32 0.51 9.59
C VAL A 139 -12.94 -0.37 10.68
N ALA A 140 -12.13 -1.10 11.47
CA ALA A 140 -12.60 -1.98 12.53
C ALA A 140 -13.39 -1.22 13.62
N ASP A 141 -12.96 -0.02 13.95
CA ASP A 141 -13.63 0.87 14.91
C ASP A 141 -14.83 1.61 14.30
N GLY A 142 -14.93 1.65 12.99
CA GLY A 142 -16.00 2.34 12.26
C GLY A 142 -15.79 3.86 12.15
N ALA A 143 -14.54 4.31 12.29
CA ALA A 143 -14.15 5.69 12.04
C ALA A 143 -14.18 6.03 10.53
N ILE A 144 -13.93 5.02 9.70
CA ILE A 144 -14.13 5.03 8.25
C ILE A 144 -14.92 3.79 7.81
N ASP A 145 -15.53 3.85 6.63
CA ASP A 145 -16.38 2.77 6.11
C ASP A 145 -15.58 1.70 5.37
N ALA A 146 -14.49 2.10 4.69
CA ALA A 146 -13.65 1.20 3.91
C ALA A 146 -12.24 1.75 3.70
N THR A 147 -11.31 0.83 3.41
CA THR A 147 -9.98 1.12 2.86
C THR A 147 -9.62 0.10 1.79
N LEU A 148 -8.58 0.38 1.03
CA LEU A 148 -7.99 -0.52 0.05
C LEU A 148 -6.65 -1.02 0.59
N VAL A 149 -6.36 -2.30 0.37
CA VAL A 149 -5.13 -2.94 0.85
C VAL A 149 -4.77 -4.11 -0.06
N ASP A 150 -3.50 -4.46 -0.13
CA ASP A 150 -3.06 -5.67 -0.82
C ASP A 150 -3.54 -6.92 -0.07
N SER A 151 -3.98 -7.92 -0.83
CA SER A 151 -4.56 -9.16 -0.30
C SER A 151 -3.60 -9.91 0.64
N ASN A 152 -2.31 -9.93 0.33
CA ASN A 152 -1.28 -10.53 1.16
C ASN A 152 -1.14 -9.80 2.52
N ILE A 153 -1.17 -8.47 2.53
CA ILE A 153 -1.12 -7.66 3.76
C ILE A 153 -2.37 -7.90 4.60
N TYR A 154 -3.55 -7.88 3.96
CA TYR A 154 -4.81 -8.18 4.67
C TYR A 154 -4.79 -9.57 5.29
N ASN A 155 -4.37 -10.60 4.55
CA ASN A 155 -4.32 -11.97 5.04
C ASN A 155 -3.38 -12.14 6.25
N LEU A 156 -2.24 -11.45 6.27
CA LEU A 156 -1.33 -11.42 7.43
C LEU A 156 -1.95 -10.73 8.65
N SER A 157 -2.88 -9.82 8.43
CA SER A 157 -3.50 -8.99 9.47
C SER A 157 -4.88 -9.48 9.89
N ALA A 158 -5.51 -10.39 9.15
CA ALA A 158 -6.92 -10.78 9.32
C ALA A 158 -7.24 -11.30 10.73
N ASP A 159 -6.34 -12.07 11.33
CA ASP A 159 -6.53 -12.62 12.68
C ASP A 159 -6.52 -11.53 13.77
N TYR A 160 -5.85 -10.43 13.53
CA TYR A 160 -5.82 -9.28 14.45
C TYR A 160 -7.08 -8.40 14.34
N TYR A 161 -7.80 -8.49 13.22
CA TYR A 161 -8.98 -7.68 12.93
C TYR A 161 -10.21 -8.52 12.62
N PRO A 162 -10.74 -9.35 13.56
CA PRO A 162 -11.84 -10.28 13.30
C PRO A 162 -13.16 -9.61 12.91
N ARG A 163 -13.25 -8.29 13.10
CA ARG A 163 -14.42 -7.49 12.70
C ARG A 163 -14.38 -7.04 11.24
N LEU A 164 -13.27 -7.25 10.56
CA LEU A 164 -13.10 -6.88 9.16
C LEU A 164 -13.45 -8.03 8.23
N ASP A 165 -13.78 -7.70 7.01
CA ASP A 165 -13.96 -8.66 5.92
C ASP A 165 -13.59 -8.02 4.58
N VAL A 166 -13.29 -8.86 3.59
CA VAL A 166 -13.08 -8.43 2.21
C VAL A 166 -14.44 -8.22 1.55
N ALA A 167 -14.67 -7.03 1.06
CA ALA A 167 -15.86 -6.72 0.28
C ALA A 167 -15.77 -7.33 -1.11
N PHE A 168 -14.75 -6.99 -1.85
CA PHE A 168 -14.45 -7.51 -3.18
C PHE A 168 -12.96 -7.29 -3.50
N THR A 169 -12.49 -7.99 -4.54
CA THR A 169 -11.15 -7.83 -5.09
C THR A 169 -11.23 -6.96 -6.33
N LEU A 170 -10.32 -6.02 -6.47
CA LEU A 170 -10.19 -5.24 -7.69
C LEU A 170 -9.57 -6.10 -8.80
N PRO A 171 -9.96 -5.91 -10.08
CA PRO A 171 -9.29 -6.57 -11.18
C PRO A 171 -7.80 -6.20 -11.14
N GLY A 172 -6.94 -7.21 -11.38
CA GLY A 172 -5.52 -7.14 -11.11
C GLY A 172 -4.82 -5.90 -11.67
N THR A 173 -4.02 -5.35 -10.83
CA THR A 173 -2.96 -4.41 -11.19
C THR A 173 -1.65 -5.15 -11.24
#